data_6b2a7971fb732317c7f61a4c3282188c
#
_entry.id   6b2a7971fb732317c7f61a4c3282188c
#
_cell.length_a   1.000
_cell.length_b   1.000
_cell.length_c   1.000
_cell.angle_alpha   90.00
_cell.angle_beta   90.00
_cell.angle_gamma   90.00
#
_symmetry.space_group_name_H-M   'P 1'
#
loop_
_entity.id
_entity.type
_entity.pdbx_description
1 polymer ?
#
loop_
_entity_poly.entity_id
_entity_poly.type
_entity_poly.pdbx_seq_one_letter_code
_entity_poly.pdbx_strand_id
1 'polypeptide(L)'
;MPDEMYEAAHDLWEKYRVLTHELLKFVDADEIDMFIDLVDQREHIVGLLKELPSDPYRVSAEWTALEAELRPLEMQIQYKARAWLNRSRRQNAAVHSYDLRGANPLGSHLNRRY
;
A
#
# COMPACT_ATOMS: atom_id res chain seq x y z
N MET A 1 2.57 -0.54 28.30
CA MET A 1 1.37 -1.35 28.49
C MET A 1 0.98 -2.04 27.21
N PRO A 2 0.59 -3.31 27.28
CA PRO A 2 0.21 -4.04 26.06
C PRO A 2 -0.93 -3.37 25.29
N ASP A 3 -1.89 -2.79 26.01
CA ASP A 3 -3.03 -2.14 25.37
C ASP A 3 -2.61 -0.92 24.56
N GLU A 4 -1.63 -0.18 25.07
CA GLU A 4 -1.14 1.00 24.35
C GLU A 4 -0.45 0.61 23.07
N MET A 5 0.33 -0.46 23.11
CA MET A 5 0.99 -0.96 21.91
C MET A 5 -0.02 -1.47 20.89
N TYR A 6 -1.04 -2.18 21.37
CA TYR A 6 -2.10 -2.67 20.49
C TYR A 6 -2.82 -1.52 19.82
N GLU A 7 -3.18 -0.48 20.60
CA GLU A 7 -3.91 0.66 20.03
C GLU A 7 -3.07 1.44 19.04
N ALA A 8 -1.78 1.62 19.34
CA ALA A 8 -0.90 2.30 18.41
C ALA A 8 -0.81 1.56 17.09
N ALA A 9 -0.62 0.25 17.17
CA ALA A 9 -0.56 -0.58 15.97
C ALA A 9 -1.89 -0.61 15.23
N HIS A 10 -2.99 -0.73 15.98
CA HIS A 10 -4.33 -0.74 15.41
C HIS A 10 -4.59 0.54 14.62
N ASP A 11 -4.25 1.69 15.18
CA ASP A 11 -4.50 2.96 14.52
C ASP A 11 -3.71 3.09 13.23
N LEU A 12 -2.46 2.64 13.24
CA LEU A 12 -1.63 2.68 12.04
C LEU A 12 -2.15 1.72 10.97
N TRP A 13 -2.57 0.53 11.37
CA TRP A 13 -3.13 -0.43 10.42
C TRP A 13 -4.46 0.04 9.86
N GLU A 14 -5.25 0.77 10.65
CA GLU A 14 -6.48 1.35 10.16
C GLU A 14 -6.21 2.42 9.11
N LYS A 15 -5.20 3.24 9.32
CA LYS A 15 -4.78 4.21 8.32
C LYS A 15 -4.30 3.52 7.05
N TYR A 16 -3.54 2.45 7.19
CA TYR A 16 -3.10 1.66 6.06
C TYR A 16 -4.29 1.11 5.27
N ARG A 17 -5.30 0.66 5.99
CA ARG A 17 -6.53 0.15 5.37
C ARG A 17 -7.21 1.22 4.54
N VAL A 18 -7.42 2.39 5.13
CA VAL A 18 -8.09 3.50 4.43
C VAL A 18 -7.30 3.89 3.19
N LEU A 19 -5.98 4.02 3.32
CA LEU A 19 -5.14 4.38 2.19
C LEU A 19 -5.19 3.33 1.08
N THR A 20 -5.28 2.06 1.45
CA THR A 20 -5.38 1.00 0.45
C THR A 20 -6.66 1.10 -0.37
N HIS A 21 -7.79 1.37 0.30
CA HIS A 21 -9.04 1.58 -0.42
C HIS A 21 -8.97 2.81 -1.33
N GLU A 22 -8.34 3.88 -0.85
CA GLU A 22 -8.18 5.08 -1.66
C GLU A 22 -7.28 4.86 -2.86
N LEU A 23 -6.22 4.07 -2.69
CA LEU A 23 -5.34 3.73 -3.80
C LEU A 23 -6.12 3.07 -4.94
N LEU A 24 -6.96 2.10 -4.59
CA LEU A 24 -7.75 1.43 -5.61
C LEU A 24 -8.70 2.40 -6.30
N LYS A 25 -9.34 3.26 -5.53
CA LYS A 25 -10.25 4.26 -6.07
C LYS A 25 -9.56 5.15 -7.10
N PHE A 26 -8.37 5.64 -6.76
CA PHE A 26 -7.70 6.60 -7.64
C PHE A 26 -7.04 5.94 -8.85
N VAL A 27 -6.54 4.71 -8.72
CA VAL A 27 -6.00 4.03 -9.89
C VAL A 27 -7.13 3.69 -10.87
N ASP A 28 -8.32 3.36 -10.35
CA ASP A 28 -9.49 3.12 -11.19
C ASP A 28 -9.92 4.37 -11.93
N ALA A 29 -9.76 5.51 -11.32
CA ALA A 29 -10.15 6.79 -11.91
C ALA A 29 -9.06 7.41 -12.80
N ASP A 30 -7.93 6.72 -12.97
CA ASP A 30 -6.77 7.24 -13.70
C ASP A 30 -6.22 8.53 -13.08
N GLU A 31 -6.44 8.72 -11.80
CA GLU A 31 -5.92 9.87 -11.06
C GLU A 31 -4.52 9.54 -10.56
N ILE A 32 -3.56 9.52 -11.46
CA ILE A 32 -2.25 8.97 -11.19
C ILE A 32 -1.45 9.79 -10.18
N ASP A 33 -1.53 11.09 -10.25
CA ASP A 33 -0.80 11.94 -9.29
C ASP A 33 -1.28 11.68 -7.87
N MET A 34 -2.59 11.57 -7.70
CA MET A 34 -3.17 11.23 -6.39
C MET A 34 -2.77 9.85 -5.95
N PHE A 35 -2.75 8.90 -6.88
CA PHE A 35 -2.33 7.54 -6.59
C PHE A 35 -0.90 7.51 -6.05
N ILE A 36 0.01 8.20 -6.72
CA ILE A 36 1.41 8.24 -6.31
C ILE A 36 1.57 8.88 -4.94
N ASP A 37 0.84 9.96 -4.71
CA ASP A 37 0.89 10.63 -3.41
C ASP A 37 0.41 9.70 -2.29
N LEU A 38 -0.63 8.92 -2.55
CA LEU A 38 -1.14 7.96 -1.57
C LEU A 38 -0.18 6.80 -1.34
N VAL A 39 0.55 6.37 -2.37
CA VAL A 39 1.60 5.37 -2.21
C VAL A 39 2.63 5.88 -1.21
N ASP A 40 3.04 7.13 -1.36
CA ASP A 40 4.01 7.73 -0.45
C ASP A 40 3.48 7.81 0.97
N GLN A 41 2.21 8.17 1.12
CA GLN A 41 1.61 8.23 2.45
C GLN A 41 1.55 6.86 3.10
N ARG A 42 1.18 5.84 2.32
CA ARG A 42 1.12 4.48 2.85
C ARG A 42 2.51 3.96 3.22
N GLU A 43 3.51 4.33 2.44
CA GLU A 43 4.91 4.05 2.72
C GLU A 43 5.31 4.61 4.08
N HIS A 44 4.88 5.83 4.35
CA HIS A 44 5.17 6.48 5.63
C HIS A 44 4.53 5.70 6.80
N ILE A 45 3.30 5.22 6.62
CA ILE A 45 2.64 4.41 7.65
C ILE A 45 3.43 3.12 7.90
N VAL A 46 3.90 2.49 6.83
CA VAL A 46 4.73 1.29 6.95
C VAL A 46 5.98 1.58 7.79
N GLY A 47 6.61 2.73 7.53
CA GLY A 47 7.77 3.14 8.31
C GLY A 47 7.47 3.29 9.80
N LEU A 48 6.33 3.89 10.11
CA LEU A 48 5.93 4.05 11.50
C LEU A 48 5.65 2.71 12.16
N LEU A 49 5.02 1.78 11.44
CA LEU A 49 4.78 0.44 11.96
C LEU A 49 6.08 -0.28 12.29
N LYS A 50 7.09 -0.12 11.43
CA LYS A 50 8.39 -0.75 11.65
C LYS A 50 9.12 -0.18 12.86
N GLU A 51 8.81 1.05 13.23
CA GLU A 51 9.44 1.69 14.38
C GLU A 51 8.80 1.29 15.71
N LEU A 52 7.65 0.64 15.68
CA LEU A 52 7.03 0.20 16.92
C LEU A 52 7.87 -0.90 17.58
N PRO A 53 8.03 -0.84 18.91
CA PRO A 53 8.80 -1.89 19.62
C PRO A 53 8.16 -3.26 19.44
N SER A 54 6.84 -3.33 19.30
CA SER A 54 6.14 -4.55 19.04
C SER A 54 4.84 -4.24 18.32
N ASP A 55 4.26 -5.27 17.71
CA ASP A 55 3.02 -5.11 16.96
C ASP A 55 2.05 -6.21 17.36
N PRO A 56 1.44 -6.10 18.56
CA PRO A 56 0.52 -7.13 19.01
C PRO A 56 -0.75 -7.25 18.19
N TYR A 57 -1.06 -6.22 17.40
CA TYR A 57 -2.21 -6.28 16.52
C TYR A 57 -2.08 -7.41 15.49
N ARG A 58 -0.86 -7.70 15.06
CA ARG A 58 -0.64 -8.71 14.02
C ARG A 58 -0.89 -10.14 14.48
N VAL A 59 -0.99 -10.37 15.77
CA VAL A 59 -1.33 -11.69 16.29
C VAL A 59 -2.79 -11.77 16.72
N SER A 60 -3.58 -10.74 16.42
CA SER A 60 -4.98 -10.70 16.80
C SER A 60 -5.88 -11.23 15.69
N ALA A 61 -7.11 -11.56 16.07
CA ALA A 61 -8.11 -11.98 15.09
C ALA A 61 -8.47 -10.81 14.15
N GLU A 62 -8.36 -9.59 14.64
CA GLU A 62 -8.62 -8.42 13.80
C GLU A 62 -7.63 -8.32 12.66
N TRP A 63 -6.37 -8.65 12.92
CA TRP A 63 -5.37 -8.67 11.86
C TRP A 63 -5.72 -9.68 10.77
N THR A 64 -6.17 -10.87 11.18
CA THR A 64 -6.55 -11.89 10.22
C THR A 64 -7.67 -11.41 9.31
N ALA A 65 -8.66 -10.74 9.89
CA ALA A 65 -9.76 -10.18 9.11
C ALA A 65 -9.29 -9.07 8.19
N LEU A 66 -8.41 -8.20 8.68
CA LEU A 66 -7.87 -7.12 7.87
C LEU A 66 -7.06 -7.65 6.70
N GLU A 67 -6.22 -8.63 6.96
CA GLU A 67 -5.41 -9.23 5.91
C GLU A 67 -6.30 -9.84 4.82
N ALA A 68 -7.36 -10.52 5.22
CA ALA A 68 -8.29 -11.11 4.28
C ALA A 68 -9.00 -10.04 3.44
N GLU A 69 -9.31 -8.91 4.05
CA GLU A 69 -9.93 -7.80 3.33
C GLU A 69 -8.96 -7.18 2.32
N LEU A 70 -7.72 -6.98 2.72
CA LEU A 70 -6.77 -6.21 1.92
C LEU A 70 -6.10 -6.99 0.80
N ARG A 71 -5.93 -8.30 0.96
CA ARG A 71 -5.24 -9.10 -0.06
C ARG A 71 -5.81 -8.91 -1.47
N PRO A 72 -7.11 -9.10 -1.67
CA PRO A 72 -7.64 -8.94 -3.03
C PRO A 72 -7.51 -7.51 -3.54
N LEU A 73 -7.62 -6.52 -2.65
CA LEU A 73 -7.46 -5.12 -3.04
C LEU A 73 -6.02 -4.85 -3.49
N GLU A 74 -5.05 -5.38 -2.75
CA GLU A 74 -3.65 -5.22 -3.12
C GLU A 74 -3.37 -5.81 -4.49
N MET A 75 -3.94 -6.98 -4.77
CA MET A 75 -3.75 -7.61 -6.07
C MET A 75 -4.36 -6.78 -7.19
N GLN A 76 -5.52 -6.21 -6.97
CA GLN A 76 -6.15 -5.35 -7.96
C GLN A 76 -5.35 -4.08 -8.19
N ILE A 77 -4.85 -3.48 -7.12
CA ILE A 77 -4.03 -2.28 -7.22
C ILE A 77 -2.79 -2.55 -8.06
N GLN A 78 -2.11 -3.66 -7.80
CA GLN A 78 -0.92 -4.02 -8.55
C GLN A 78 -1.24 -4.24 -10.03
N TYR A 79 -2.31 -4.96 -10.31
CA TYR A 79 -2.69 -5.26 -11.69
C TYR A 79 -2.99 -3.98 -12.46
N LYS A 80 -3.77 -3.10 -11.84
CA LYS A 80 -4.17 -1.85 -12.50
C LYS A 80 -3.01 -0.88 -12.65
N ALA A 81 -2.14 -0.82 -11.66
CA ALA A 81 -0.96 0.04 -11.73
C ALA A 81 -0.03 -0.43 -12.85
N ARG A 82 0.15 -1.74 -13.00
CA ARG A 82 0.97 -2.28 -14.08
C ARG A 82 0.36 -1.99 -15.44
N ALA A 83 -0.95 -2.12 -15.55
CA ALA A 83 -1.64 -1.82 -16.80
C ALA A 83 -1.45 -0.36 -17.18
N TRP A 84 -1.55 0.53 -16.19
CA TRP A 84 -1.31 1.95 -16.44
C TRP A 84 0.13 2.21 -16.88
N LEU A 85 1.09 1.57 -16.23
CA LEU A 85 2.50 1.72 -16.59
C LEU A 85 2.76 1.25 -18.02
N ASN A 86 2.14 0.14 -18.40
CA ASN A 86 2.32 -0.38 -19.75
C ASN A 86 1.76 0.58 -20.79
N ARG A 87 0.60 1.18 -20.52
CA ARG A 87 0.05 2.19 -21.44
C ARG A 87 0.96 3.41 -21.51
N SER A 88 1.44 3.85 -20.38
CA SER A 88 2.32 5.00 -20.29
C SER A 88 3.61 4.78 -21.08
N ARG A 89 4.16 3.58 -20.98
CA ARG A 89 5.37 3.24 -21.73
C ARG A 89 5.16 3.29 -23.23
N ARG A 90 4.03 2.81 -23.71
CA ARG A 90 3.74 2.84 -25.14
C ARG A 90 3.59 4.26 -25.64
N GLN A 91 2.99 5.12 -24.83
CA GLN A 91 2.76 6.49 -25.20
C GLN A 91 3.99 7.36 -25.05
N ASN A 92 4.88 6.99 -24.15
CA ASN A 92 5.97 7.86 -23.74
C ASN A 92 7.22 7.06 -23.41
N ALA A 93 7.79 6.47 -24.45
CA ALA A 93 8.93 5.56 -24.30
C ALA A 93 10.11 6.22 -23.62
N ALA A 94 10.26 7.53 -23.76
CA ALA A 94 11.42 8.23 -23.23
C ALA A 94 11.51 8.20 -21.71
N VAL A 95 10.40 8.02 -21.03
CA VAL A 95 10.37 8.08 -19.57
C VAL A 95 10.03 6.77 -18.90
N HIS A 96 9.81 5.71 -19.66
CA HIS A 96 9.28 4.48 -19.07
C HIS A 96 10.19 3.81 -18.07
N SER A 97 11.49 3.89 -18.26
CA SER A 97 12.40 3.23 -17.32
C SER A 97 12.36 3.88 -15.95
N TYR A 98 12.15 5.17 -15.93
CA TYR A 98 11.97 5.89 -14.68
C TYR A 98 10.67 5.47 -13.97
N ASP A 99 9.62 5.35 -14.75
CA ASP A 99 8.31 4.97 -14.22
C ASP A 99 8.34 3.56 -13.65
N LEU A 100 9.04 2.64 -14.30
CA LEU A 100 9.19 1.29 -13.79
C LEU A 100 9.84 1.28 -12.42
N ARG A 101 10.87 2.10 -12.25
CA ARG A 101 11.54 2.18 -10.97
C ARG A 101 10.61 2.71 -9.89
N GLY A 102 9.79 3.67 -10.24
CA GLY A 102 8.83 4.24 -9.31
C GLY A 102 7.75 3.26 -8.86
N ALA A 103 7.43 2.28 -9.69
CA ALA A 103 6.39 1.30 -9.37
C ALA A 103 6.89 0.15 -8.50
N ASN A 104 8.19 -0.13 -8.52
CA ASN A 104 8.75 -1.25 -7.78
C ASN A 104 8.46 -1.24 -6.28
N PRO A 105 8.54 -0.11 -5.59
CA PRO A 105 8.28 -0.11 -4.16
C PRO A 105 6.91 -0.67 -3.78
N LEU A 106 5.91 -0.44 -4.60
CA LEU A 106 4.57 -0.96 -4.32
C LEU A 106 4.58 -2.48 -4.26
N GLY A 107 5.17 -3.12 -5.29
CA GLY A 107 5.27 -4.57 -5.31
C GLY A 107 6.13 -5.12 -4.20
N SER A 108 7.21 -4.42 -3.87
CA SER A 108 8.11 -4.87 -2.81
C SER A 108 7.42 -4.98 -1.47
N HIS A 109 6.61 -4.01 -1.13
CA HIS A 109 5.92 -4.03 0.16
C HIS A 109 4.94 -5.18 0.27
N LEU A 110 4.25 -5.47 -0.81
CA LEU A 110 3.29 -6.55 -0.81
C LEU A 110 3.96 -7.90 -0.63
N ASN A 111 5.12 -8.06 -1.24
CA ASN A 111 5.84 -9.32 -1.19
C ASN A 111 6.54 -9.56 0.13
N ARG A 112 7.05 -8.52 0.74
CA ARG A 112 7.80 -8.66 1.98
C ARG A 112 6.96 -9.02 3.15
N ARG A 113 5.82 -8.44 3.23
CA ARG A 113 4.90 -8.72 4.28
C ARG A 113 5.42 -8.40 5.60
N TYR A 114 6.22 -7.99 5.93
CA TYR A 114 6.64 -7.80 7.29
C TYR A 114 5.55 -8.16 8.32
#